data_605a98507ef168245c51f94b3b231e50
#
_entry.id   605a98507ef168245c51f94b3b231e50
#
_cell.length_a   1.000
_cell.length_b   1.000
_cell.length_c   1.000
_cell.angle_alpha   90.00
_cell.angle_beta   90.00
_cell.angle_gamma   90.00
#
_symmetry.space_group_name_H-M   'P 1'
#
loop_
_entity.id
_entity.type
_entity.pdbx_description
1 polymer ?
#
loop_
_entity_poly.entity_id
_entity_poly.type
_entity_poly.pdbx_seq_one_letter_code
_entity_poly.pdbx_strand_id
1 'polypeptide(L)'
;AEFYPLAELSTRIIVILVVLFIYLLVQFIKYHSQMKKQQNLVKDITEEDGLNDVINAESAQLKSKFDEAFKLLKNKKGGQNSLTDIPWYMIIGSPGSGKTTLLSNSGLQFPLFNELGNQAVQGVGGTKNCDWWITQEAVLLDTAGRYSSQDSHQKADQTGWNNFLGLIKKYRRKPISGLLISFSMSDLMTMNEYEMSQHIMQMKQRIAEVNDFFKTRFPVYIIITKSDMLAGFSQFYETFSHKEREQAFGITFSKVDSVQGEILTHFSEEFRQLTQSVTRRQWQRISLE
;
A
#
# COMPACT_ATOMS: atom_id res chain seq x y z
N ALA A 1 -48.38 56.80 -39.04
CA ALA A 1 -47.61 55.93 -39.95
C ALA A 1 -47.54 54.55 -39.31
N GLU A 2 -48.31 53.60 -39.84
CA GLU A 2 -48.23 52.18 -39.37
C GLU A 2 -46.95 51.56 -39.88
N PHE A 3 -46.10 51.05 -38.93
CA PHE A 3 -44.86 50.45 -39.24
C PHE A 3 -45.07 48.97 -39.60
N TYR A 4 -44.99 48.64 -40.90
CA TYR A 4 -45.00 47.23 -41.36
C TYR A 4 -43.60 46.73 -41.65
N PRO A 5 -42.94 46.09 -40.69
CA PRO A 5 -41.54 45.74 -40.83
C PRO A 5 -41.21 44.63 -41.87
N LEU A 6 -42.24 43.99 -42.46
CA LEU A 6 -42.12 42.97 -43.51
C LEU A 6 -42.80 43.37 -44.83
N ALA A 7 -43.00 44.66 -45.11
CA ALA A 7 -43.64 45.10 -46.32
C ALA A 7 -42.74 44.98 -47.57
N GLU A 8 -41.47 45.20 -47.42
CA GLU A 8 -40.49 45.10 -48.51
C GLU A 8 -39.98 43.67 -48.72
N LEU A 9 -39.82 43.26 -49.96
CA LEU A 9 -39.36 41.96 -50.36
C LEU A 9 -37.89 41.70 -49.83
N SER A 10 -37.04 42.71 -49.75
CA SER A 10 -35.70 42.74 -49.24
C SER A 10 -35.64 42.37 -47.76
N THR A 11 -36.53 42.94 -46.95
CA THR A 11 -36.57 42.62 -45.50
C THR A 11 -37.05 41.22 -45.23
N ARG A 12 -37.97 40.67 -46.02
CA ARG A 12 -38.36 39.23 -45.92
C ARG A 12 -37.26 38.29 -46.23
N ILE A 13 -36.47 38.56 -47.29
CA ILE A 13 -35.32 37.75 -47.67
C ILE A 13 -34.23 37.75 -46.54
N ILE A 14 -33.94 38.93 -45.98
CA ILE A 14 -32.99 39.07 -44.89
C ILE A 14 -33.42 38.24 -43.65
N VAL A 15 -34.72 38.35 -43.27
CA VAL A 15 -35.23 37.57 -42.12
C VAL A 15 -35.10 36.06 -42.37
N ILE A 16 -35.44 35.58 -43.56
CA ILE A 16 -35.31 34.17 -43.93
C ILE A 16 -33.85 33.74 -43.85
N LEU A 17 -32.90 34.52 -44.38
CA LEU A 17 -31.48 34.21 -44.31
C LEU A 17 -30.95 34.17 -42.88
N VAL A 18 -31.38 35.09 -42.03
CA VAL A 18 -30.99 35.10 -40.60
C VAL A 18 -31.51 33.87 -39.89
N VAL A 19 -32.79 33.49 -40.12
CA VAL A 19 -33.37 32.26 -39.51
C VAL A 19 -32.62 31.03 -40.00
N LEU A 20 -32.32 30.95 -41.29
CA LEU A 20 -31.57 29.83 -41.87
C LEU A 20 -30.14 29.76 -41.35
N PHE A 21 -29.49 30.89 -41.17
CA PHE A 21 -28.15 30.97 -40.55
C PHE A 21 -28.16 30.51 -39.10
N ILE A 22 -29.14 30.95 -38.30
CA ILE A 22 -29.30 30.50 -36.89
C ILE A 22 -29.56 29.00 -36.86
N TYR A 23 -30.38 28.45 -37.72
CA TYR A 23 -30.65 27.01 -37.81
C TYR A 23 -29.36 26.23 -38.12
N LEU A 24 -28.61 26.67 -39.12
CA LEU A 24 -27.33 26.02 -39.47
C LEU A 24 -26.32 26.10 -38.34
N LEU A 25 -26.28 27.23 -37.64
CA LEU A 25 -25.36 27.43 -36.50
C LEU A 25 -25.72 26.50 -35.34
N VAL A 26 -27.00 26.32 -35.04
CA VAL A 26 -27.47 25.36 -34.03
C VAL A 26 -27.15 23.91 -34.44
N GLN A 27 -27.35 23.56 -35.72
CA GLN A 27 -26.97 22.23 -36.22
C GLN A 27 -25.46 21.99 -36.15
N PHE A 28 -24.66 22.99 -36.47
CA PHE A 28 -23.21 22.93 -36.38
C PHE A 28 -22.73 22.73 -34.93
N ILE A 29 -23.31 23.46 -33.97
CA ILE A 29 -23.00 23.31 -32.54
C ILE A 29 -23.38 21.90 -32.03
N LYS A 30 -24.59 21.42 -32.42
CA LYS A 30 -25.01 20.04 -32.08
C LYS A 30 -24.08 18.98 -32.65
N TYR A 31 -23.70 19.11 -33.92
CA TYR A 31 -22.79 18.20 -34.58
C TYR A 31 -21.40 18.17 -33.88
N HIS A 32 -20.85 19.34 -33.57
CA HIS A 32 -19.57 19.47 -32.88
C HIS A 32 -19.63 18.93 -31.44
N SER A 33 -20.72 19.11 -30.74
CA SER A 33 -20.94 18.57 -29.39
C SER A 33 -21.06 17.05 -29.41
N GLN A 34 -21.70 16.45 -30.40
CA GLN A 34 -21.81 15.01 -30.57
C GLN A 34 -20.44 14.37 -30.90
N MET A 35 -19.65 14.99 -31.77
CA MET A 35 -18.28 14.53 -32.10
C MET A 35 -17.38 14.56 -30.88
N LYS A 36 -17.42 15.60 -30.06
CA LYS A 36 -16.69 15.65 -28.80
C LYS A 36 -17.11 14.55 -27.82
N LYS A 37 -18.39 14.26 -27.69
CA LYS A 37 -18.90 13.16 -26.84
C LYS A 37 -18.44 11.80 -27.33
N GLN A 38 -18.47 11.55 -28.65
CA GLN A 38 -17.97 10.30 -29.22
C GLN A 38 -16.46 10.13 -29.02
N GLN A 39 -15.66 11.19 -29.21
CA GLN A 39 -14.22 11.14 -28.99
C GLN A 39 -13.87 10.86 -27.51
N ASN A 40 -14.58 11.46 -26.57
CA ASN A 40 -14.39 11.19 -25.15
C ASN A 40 -14.78 9.75 -24.79
N LEU A 41 -15.90 9.24 -25.30
CA LEU A 41 -16.31 7.83 -25.10
C LEU A 41 -15.30 6.84 -25.65
N VAL A 42 -14.76 7.06 -26.85
CA VAL A 42 -13.72 6.19 -27.44
C VAL A 42 -12.44 6.26 -26.63
N LYS A 43 -12.07 7.44 -26.12
CA LYS A 43 -10.89 7.61 -25.27
C LYS A 43 -11.05 6.88 -23.92
N ASP A 44 -12.23 7.03 -23.28
CA ASP A 44 -12.54 6.34 -22.02
C ASP A 44 -12.54 4.82 -22.19
N ILE A 45 -13.11 4.27 -23.28
CA ILE A 45 -13.08 2.84 -23.58
C ILE A 45 -11.63 2.35 -23.83
N THR A 46 -10.84 3.09 -24.58
CA THR A 46 -9.45 2.71 -24.89
C THR A 46 -8.56 2.77 -23.63
N GLU A 47 -8.79 3.74 -22.73
CA GLU A 47 -8.08 3.81 -21.44
C GLU A 47 -8.53 2.69 -20.50
N GLU A 48 -9.78 2.29 -20.51
CA GLU A 48 -10.32 1.20 -19.71
C GLU A 48 -9.84 -0.17 -20.19
N ASP A 49 -9.75 -0.39 -21.51
CA ASP A 49 -9.17 -1.60 -22.11
C ASP A 49 -7.68 -1.72 -21.82
N GLY A 50 -6.90 -0.63 -21.97
CA GLY A 50 -5.50 -0.59 -21.62
C GLY A 50 -5.26 -0.84 -20.12
N LEU A 51 -6.13 -0.34 -19.24
CA LEU A 51 -6.07 -0.58 -17.82
C LEU A 51 -6.35 -2.05 -17.47
N ASN A 52 -7.33 -2.65 -18.13
CA ASN A 52 -7.67 -4.07 -17.94
C ASN A 52 -6.53 -5.00 -18.39
N ASP A 53 -5.85 -4.67 -19.48
CA ASP A 53 -4.67 -5.43 -19.94
C ASP A 53 -3.52 -5.36 -18.92
N VAL A 54 -3.26 -4.19 -18.34
CA VAL A 54 -2.26 -4.02 -17.28
C VAL A 54 -2.63 -4.83 -16.04
N ILE A 55 -3.89 -4.76 -15.59
CA ILE A 55 -4.39 -5.53 -14.44
C ILE A 55 -4.26 -7.03 -14.68
N ASN A 56 -4.59 -7.51 -15.87
CA ASN A 56 -4.49 -8.92 -16.22
C ASN A 56 -3.03 -9.40 -16.26
N ALA A 57 -2.13 -8.61 -16.84
CA ALA A 57 -0.70 -8.90 -16.87
C ALA A 57 -0.10 -8.96 -15.47
N GLU A 58 -0.44 -7.99 -14.61
CA GLU A 58 0.00 -7.97 -13.21
C GLU A 58 -0.53 -9.17 -12.41
N SER A 59 -1.79 -9.53 -12.60
CA SER A 59 -2.42 -10.68 -11.95
C SER A 59 -1.75 -11.99 -12.37
N ALA A 60 -1.41 -12.14 -13.65
CA ALA A 60 -0.68 -13.29 -14.17
C ALA A 60 0.73 -13.38 -13.59
N GLN A 61 1.43 -12.25 -13.52
CA GLN A 61 2.78 -12.17 -12.94
C GLN A 61 2.77 -12.49 -11.44
N LEU A 62 1.81 -11.94 -10.70
CA LEU A 62 1.63 -12.22 -9.28
C LEU A 62 1.35 -13.70 -9.03
N LYS A 63 0.46 -14.31 -9.85
CA LYS A 63 0.16 -15.74 -9.78
C LYS A 63 1.40 -16.60 -10.07
N SER A 64 2.20 -16.25 -11.07
CA SER A 64 3.45 -16.96 -11.38
C SER A 64 4.42 -16.95 -10.20
N LYS A 65 4.61 -15.79 -9.54
CA LYS A 65 5.43 -15.68 -8.34
C LYS A 65 4.90 -16.56 -7.18
N PHE A 66 3.57 -16.62 -7.00
CA PHE A 66 2.95 -17.52 -6.03
C PHE A 66 3.22 -18.99 -6.33
N ASP A 67 3.01 -19.41 -7.59
CA ASP A 67 3.25 -20.79 -8.01
C ASP A 67 4.72 -21.20 -7.82
N GLU A 68 5.65 -20.33 -8.14
CA GLU A 68 7.09 -20.56 -7.98
C GLU A 68 7.49 -20.65 -6.49
N ALA A 69 7.08 -19.70 -5.66
CA ALA A 69 7.32 -19.73 -4.23
C ALA A 69 6.77 -21.00 -3.57
N PHE A 70 5.57 -21.43 -3.96
CA PHE A 70 4.96 -22.67 -3.47
C PHE A 70 5.70 -23.93 -3.91
N LYS A 71 6.18 -23.99 -5.15
CA LYS A 71 7.00 -25.12 -5.63
C LYS A 71 8.29 -25.26 -4.81
N LEU A 72 8.99 -24.16 -4.59
CA LEU A 72 10.23 -24.15 -3.80
C LEU A 72 10.02 -24.57 -2.35
N LEU A 73 8.97 -24.03 -1.73
CA LEU A 73 8.61 -24.40 -0.35
C LEU A 73 8.23 -25.87 -0.22
N LYS A 74 7.50 -26.43 -1.20
CA LYS A 74 7.10 -27.83 -1.22
C LYS A 74 8.30 -28.77 -1.36
N ASN A 75 9.26 -28.41 -2.20
CA ASN A 75 10.44 -29.25 -2.47
C ASN A 75 11.39 -29.34 -1.28
N LYS A 76 11.55 -28.26 -0.49
CA LYS A 76 12.53 -28.20 0.62
C LYS A 76 12.06 -28.80 1.94
N LYS A 77 10.77 -28.86 2.22
CA LYS A 77 10.25 -29.29 3.54
C LYS A 77 9.52 -30.64 3.56
N GLY A 78 9.71 -31.49 2.58
CA GLY A 78 9.28 -32.91 2.66
C GLY A 78 7.77 -33.16 2.72
N GLY A 79 6.93 -32.20 2.34
CA GLY A 79 5.49 -32.46 2.21
C GLY A 79 4.57 -31.26 2.44
N GLN A 80 3.33 -31.43 2.01
CA GLN A 80 2.27 -30.41 2.01
C GLN A 80 1.88 -29.90 3.41
N ASN A 81 2.12 -30.69 4.46
CA ASN A 81 1.74 -30.35 5.84
C ASN A 81 2.69 -29.30 6.49
N SER A 82 3.93 -29.21 6.04
CA SER A 82 4.93 -28.32 6.58
C SER A 82 4.71 -26.84 6.21
N LEU A 83 4.03 -26.57 5.07
CA LEU A 83 3.73 -25.20 4.61
C LEU A 83 2.55 -24.55 5.35
N THR A 84 1.63 -25.37 5.84
CA THR A 84 0.46 -24.86 6.57
C THR A 84 0.81 -24.43 7.99
N ASP A 85 1.92 -24.92 8.54
CA ASP A 85 2.29 -24.74 9.94
C ASP A 85 3.20 -23.51 10.17
N ILE A 86 3.95 -23.09 9.14
CA ILE A 86 4.79 -21.89 9.22
C ILE A 86 3.91 -20.64 9.28
N PRO A 87 4.15 -19.71 10.22
CA PRO A 87 3.42 -18.45 10.29
C PRO A 87 3.73 -17.56 9.09
N TRP A 88 2.71 -16.88 8.59
CA TRP A 88 2.81 -15.91 7.50
C TRP A 88 2.47 -14.52 8.00
N TYR A 89 3.32 -13.57 7.73
CA TYR A 89 3.10 -12.17 8.06
C TYR A 89 3.05 -11.34 6.79
N MET A 90 2.15 -10.38 6.75
CA MET A 90 2.01 -9.45 5.65
C MET A 90 2.50 -8.08 6.09
N ILE A 91 3.39 -7.47 5.30
CA ILE A 91 3.91 -6.13 5.57
C ILE A 91 3.20 -5.13 4.68
N ILE A 92 2.58 -4.14 5.31
CA ILE A 92 1.82 -3.07 4.67
C ILE A 92 2.44 -1.72 5.05
N GLY A 93 2.49 -0.78 4.12
CA GLY A 93 2.99 0.57 4.36
C GLY A 93 3.18 1.33 3.06
N SER A 94 3.26 2.64 3.13
CA SER A 94 3.36 3.55 1.99
C SER A 94 4.57 3.27 1.10
N PRO A 95 4.55 3.73 -0.15
CA PRO A 95 5.75 3.73 -0.99
C PRO A 95 6.90 4.42 -0.27
N GLY A 96 8.09 3.82 -0.32
CA GLY A 96 9.26 4.39 0.35
C GLY A 96 9.29 4.27 1.89
N SER A 97 8.31 3.61 2.53
CA SER A 97 8.32 3.43 4.00
C SER A 97 9.39 2.46 4.53
N GLY A 98 10.29 1.97 3.68
CA GLY A 98 11.42 1.14 4.11
C GLY A 98 11.12 -0.33 4.36
N LYS A 99 9.98 -0.88 3.92
CA LYS A 99 9.59 -2.29 4.12
C LYS A 99 10.65 -3.28 3.64
N THR A 100 11.02 -3.19 2.38
CA THR A 100 12.03 -4.07 1.75
C THR A 100 13.40 -3.91 2.42
N THR A 101 13.79 -2.68 2.74
CA THR A 101 15.05 -2.38 3.44
C THR A 101 15.06 -2.96 4.85
N LEU A 102 13.94 -2.88 5.57
CA LEU A 102 13.76 -3.50 6.88
C LEU A 102 14.02 -5.01 6.81
N LEU A 103 13.43 -5.68 5.81
CA LEU A 103 13.59 -7.13 5.65
C LEU A 103 15.02 -7.50 5.27
N SER A 104 15.63 -6.80 4.31
CA SER A 104 17.00 -7.07 3.86
C SER A 104 18.04 -6.87 4.98
N ASN A 105 17.78 -5.96 5.90
CA ASN A 105 18.69 -5.63 7.01
C ASN A 105 18.24 -6.22 8.36
N SER A 106 17.22 -7.08 8.37
CA SER A 106 16.69 -7.68 9.61
C SER A 106 17.61 -8.67 10.30
N GLY A 107 18.70 -9.10 9.65
CA GLY A 107 19.55 -10.19 10.12
C GLY A 107 18.93 -11.58 9.96
N LEU A 108 17.70 -11.68 9.49
CA LEU A 108 17.04 -12.94 9.20
C LEU A 108 17.73 -13.67 8.05
N GLN A 109 17.82 -15.00 8.16
CA GLN A 109 18.36 -15.83 7.09
C GLN A 109 17.25 -16.17 6.09
N PHE A 110 17.45 -15.81 4.82
CA PHE A 110 16.53 -16.08 3.72
C PHE A 110 17.13 -17.09 2.73
N PRO A 111 17.18 -18.39 3.06
CA PRO A 111 17.89 -19.40 2.27
C PRO A 111 17.32 -19.61 0.85
N LEU A 112 16.07 -19.20 0.62
CA LEU A 112 15.41 -19.29 -0.70
C LEU A 112 15.48 -18.02 -1.52
N PHE A 113 16.00 -16.94 -0.96
CA PHE A 113 16.04 -15.64 -1.61
C PHE A 113 16.90 -15.66 -2.89
N ASN A 114 18.05 -16.36 -2.85
CA ASN A 114 18.94 -16.50 -3.99
C ASN A 114 18.38 -17.40 -5.09
N GLU A 115 17.45 -18.29 -4.78
CA GLU A 115 16.80 -19.20 -5.74
C GLU A 115 15.61 -18.54 -6.46
N LEU A 116 14.92 -17.61 -5.81
CA LEU A 116 13.81 -16.82 -6.38
C LEU A 116 14.29 -15.66 -7.27
N GLY A 117 15.61 -15.50 -7.39
CA GLY A 117 16.26 -14.51 -8.23
C GLY A 117 16.56 -13.19 -7.51
N ASN A 118 17.80 -12.73 -7.64
CA ASN A 118 18.32 -11.46 -7.11
C ASN A 118 17.59 -10.18 -7.60
N GLN A 119 16.52 -10.31 -8.36
CA GLN A 119 15.79 -9.17 -8.90
C GLN A 119 14.95 -8.41 -7.85
N ALA A 120 14.66 -9.03 -6.71
CA ALA A 120 13.91 -8.37 -5.62
C ALA A 120 14.74 -7.37 -4.82
N VAL A 121 16.08 -7.49 -4.79
CA VAL A 121 16.95 -6.70 -3.88
C VAL A 121 17.48 -5.40 -4.48
N GLN A 122 17.47 -5.22 -5.79
CA GLN A 122 18.12 -4.07 -6.45
C GLN A 122 17.21 -3.18 -7.29
N GLY A 123 15.92 -3.16 -7.03
CA GLY A 123 15.03 -2.21 -7.68
C GLY A 123 15.10 -0.82 -7.04
N VAL A 124 15.86 0.09 -7.61
CA VAL A 124 15.64 1.54 -7.46
C VAL A 124 14.25 1.84 -8.04
N GLY A 125 13.18 1.55 -7.27
CA GLY A 125 11.81 1.67 -7.76
C GLY A 125 10.76 0.99 -6.86
N GLY A 126 11.19 0.27 -5.82
CA GLY A 126 10.27 -0.40 -4.88
C GLY A 126 9.65 -1.71 -5.40
N THR A 127 8.96 -2.39 -4.52
CA THR A 127 8.23 -3.64 -4.81
C THR A 127 7.05 -3.33 -5.73
N LYS A 128 7.04 -3.90 -6.94
CA LYS A 128 5.97 -3.65 -7.92
C LYS A 128 4.64 -4.28 -7.53
N ASN A 129 4.67 -5.52 -7.03
CA ASN A 129 3.47 -6.27 -6.65
C ASN A 129 3.60 -6.85 -5.24
N CYS A 130 4.31 -7.95 -5.08
CA CYS A 130 4.59 -8.59 -3.80
C CYS A 130 5.89 -9.38 -3.92
N ASP A 131 6.73 -9.30 -2.90
CA ASP A 131 7.94 -10.12 -2.81
C ASP A 131 7.85 -11.06 -1.61
N TRP A 132 8.47 -12.23 -1.77
CA TRP A 132 8.42 -13.31 -0.80
C TRP A 132 9.75 -13.43 -0.06
N TRP A 133 9.68 -13.29 1.22
CA TRP A 133 10.82 -13.43 2.13
C TRP A 133 10.60 -14.65 2.99
N ILE A 134 11.30 -15.74 2.69
CA ILE A 134 11.06 -17.05 3.28
C ILE A 134 12.21 -17.39 4.20
N THR A 135 11.93 -17.52 5.49
CA THR A 135 12.86 -18.00 6.51
C THR A 135 12.58 -19.47 6.85
N GLN A 136 13.32 -20.03 7.79
CA GLN A 136 13.01 -21.36 8.33
C GLN A 136 11.75 -21.34 9.22
N GLU A 137 11.44 -20.20 9.82
CA GLU A 137 10.42 -20.05 10.86
C GLU A 137 9.17 -19.29 10.40
N ALA A 138 9.28 -18.46 9.36
CA ALA A 138 8.20 -17.60 8.89
C ALA A 138 8.28 -17.31 7.40
N VAL A 139 7.14 -16.90 6.83
CA VAL A 139 7.06 -16.28 5.51
C VAL A 139 6.61 -14.84 5.71
N LEU A 140 7.36 -13.90 5.12
CA LEU A 140 7.05 -12.48 5.13
C LEU A 140 6.67 -12.05 3.72
N LEU A 141 5.48 -11.48 3.57
CA LEU A 141 4.93 -10.98 2.30
C LEU A 141 5.14 -9.47 2.24
N ASP A 142 6.13 -9.02 1.47
CA ASP A 142 6.42 -7.60 1.25
C ASP A 142 5.50 -7.05 0.15
N THR A 143 4.48 -6.28 0.54
CA THR A 143 3.49 -5.75 -0.38
C THR A 143 3.94 -4.45 -1.04
N ALA A 144 3.51 -4.23 -2.28
CA ALA A 144 3.74 -2.96 -2.96
C ALA A 144 3.15 -1.79 -2.17
N GLY A 145 3.93 -0.73 -2.01
CA GLY A 145 3.48 0.47 -1.29
C GLY A 145 2.23 1.12 -1.90
N ARG A 146 2.06 1.04 -3.23
CA ARG A 146 0.89 1.53 -3.95
C ARG A 146 -0.43 0.88 -3.50
N TYR A 147 -0.41 -0.36 -3.02
CA TYR A 147 -1.60 -1.00 -2.46
C TYR A 147 -2.08 -0.30 -1.18
N SER A 148 -1.20 0.41 -0.50
CA SER A 148 -1.53 1.16 0.72
C SER A 148 -2.06 2.55 0.43
N SER A 149 -1.41 3.30 -0.48
CA SER A 149 -1.75 4.69 -0.79
C SER A 149 -2.85 4.84 -1.83
N GLN A 150 -2.85 4.00 -2.86
CA GLN A 150 -3.81 4.03 -4.00
C GLN A 150 -3.93 5.40 -4.68
N ASP A 151 -2.82 6.13 -4.78
CA ASP A 151 -2.83 7.54 -5.19
C ASP A 151 -2.91 7.73 -6.72
N SER A 152 -2.36 6.80 -7.51
CA SER A 152 -2.19 7.02 -8.95
C SER A 152 -3.22 6.32 -9.84
N HIS A 153 -3.67 5.11 -9.48
CA HIS A 153 -4.63 4.30 -10.24
C HIS A 153 -5.52 3.49 -9.29
N GLN A 154 -6.37 4.18 -8.55
CA GLN A 154 -7.17 3.60 -7.47
C GLN A 154 -7.89 2.30 -7.84
N LYS A 155 -8.53 2.22 -9.03
CA LYS A 155 -9.22 1.00 -9.49
C LYS A 155 -8.24 -0.16 -9.72
N ALA A 156 -7.09 0.10 -10.37
CA ALA A 156 -6.08 -0.91 -10.64
C ALA A 156 -5.42 -1.42 -9.35
N ASP A 157 -5.05 -0.51 -8.46
CA ASP A 157 -4.41 -0.84 -7.19
C ASP A 157 -5.36 -1.61 -6.27
N GLN A 158 -6.65 -1.24 -6.22
CA GLN A 158 -7.67 -1.99 -5.48
C GLN A 158 -7.90 -3.38 -6.07
N THR A 159 -7.93 -3.51 -7.39
CA THR A 159 -8.07 -4.81 -8.06
C THR A 159 -6.84 -5.69 -7.81
N GLY A 160 -5.64 -5.13 -7.94
CA GLY A 160 -4.39 -5.83 -7.62
C GLY A 160 -4.33 -6.31 -6.17
N TRP A 161 -4.77 -5.46 -5.23
CA TRP A 161 -4.88 -5.80 -3.83
C TRP A 161 -5.85 -6.96 -3.57
N ASN A 162 -7.05 -6.91 -4.14
CA ASN A 162 -8.05 -7.97 -4.00
C ASN A 162 -7.57 -9.30 -4.61
N ASN A 163 -6.93 -9.25 -5.77
CA ASN A 163 -6.32 -10.41 -6.42
C ASN A 163 -5.22 -11.03 -5.54
N PHE A 164 -4.38 -10.21 -4.93
CA PHE A 164 -3.35 -10.64 -4.00
C PHE A 164 -3.94 -11.36 -2.78
N LEU A 165 -4.96 -10.81 -2.13
CA LEU A 165 -5.66 -11.46 -1.01
C LEU A 165 -6.33 -12.77 -1.46
N GLY A 166 -6.91 -12.78 -2.66
CA GLY A 166 -7.51 -13.98 -3.28
C GLY A 166 -6.51 -15.10 -3.50
N LEU A 167 -5.28 -14.77 -3.94
CA LEU A 167 -4.21 -15.74 -4.09
C LEU A 167 -3.77 -16.32 -2.75
N ILE A 168 -3.56 -15.51 -1.72
CA ILE A 168 -3.24 -16.01 -0.37
C ILE A 168 -4.30 -17.01 0.08
N LYS A 169 -5.59 -16.68 -0.05
CA LYS A 169 -6.70 -17.54 0.34
C LYS A 169 -6.74 -18.85 -0.45
N LYS A 170 -6.38 -18.80 -1.73
CA LYS A 170 -6.34 -19.98 -2.61
C LYS A 170 -5.22 -20.94 -2.25
N TYR A 171 -4.02 -20.40 -1.99
CA TYR A 171 -2.84 -21.22 -1.73
C TYR A 171 -2.67 -21.63 -0.28
N ARG A 172 -3.36 -20.97 0.64
CA ARG A 172 -3.24 -21.23 2.07
C ARG A 172 -4.59 -21.43 2.75
N ARG A 173 -4.73 -22.58 3.43
CA ARG A 173 -5.93 -22.92 4.16
C ARG A 173 -6.10 -22.13 5.47
N LYS A 174 -5.00 -21.86 6.17
CA LYS A 174 -4.96 -20.99 7.35
C LYS A 174 -4.71 -19.56 6.89
N PRO A 175 -5.37 -18.55 7.44
CA PRO A 175 -5.07 -17.15 7.13
C PRO A 175 -3.64 -16.78 7.56
N ILE A 176 -3.25 -15.55 7.26
CA ILE A 176 -1.99 -14.99 7.75
C ILE A 176 -1.96 -15.00 9.29
N SER A 177 -0.77 -14.94 9.86
CA SER A 177 -0.57 -14.98 11.32
C SER A 177 -0.55 -13.59 11.95
N GLY A 178 -0.30 -12.54 11.16
CA GLY A 178 -0.27 -11.15 11.62
C GLY A 178 0.01 -10.15 10.51
N LEU A 179 -0.22 -8.89 10.82
CA LEU A 179 0.03 -7.73 9.96
C LEU A 179 1.16 -6.90 10.56
N LEU A 180 2.14 -6.54 9.75
CA LEU A 180 3.22 -5.62 10.07
C LEU A 180 2.94 -4.30 9.34
N ILE A 181 2.67 -3.23 10.06
CA ILE A 181 2.37 -1.92 9.49
C ILE A 181 3.60 -1.03 9.65
N SER A 182 4.22 -0.66 8.54
CA SER A 182 5.42 0.16 8.57
C SER A 182 5.11 1.65 8.41
N PHE A 183 5.58 2.44 9.37
CA PHE A 183 5.64 3.89 9.30
C PHE A 183 7.09 4.34 9.22
N SER A 184 7.39 5.27 8.33
CA SER A 184 8.73 5.85 8.24
C SER A 184 8.90 6.95 9.28
N MET A 185 9.99 6.96 10.02
CA MET A 185 10.30 8.04 10.95
C MET A 185 10.39 9.39 10.23
N SER A 186 10.90 9.42 8.99
CA SER A 186 10.93 10.65 8.20
C SER A 186 9.54 11.22 7.97
N ASP A 187 8.56 10.36 7.67
CA ASP A 187 7.18 10.79 7.43
C ASP A 187 6.54 11.31 8.73
N LEU A 188 6.78 10.60 9.84
CA LEU A 188 6.30 11.05 11.17
C LEU A 188 6.85 12.41 11.58
N MET A 189 8.06 12.76 11.13
CA MET A 189 8.71 14.04 11.45
C MET A 189 8.31 15.19 10.51
N THR A 190 7.87 14.89 9.29
CA THR A 190 7.63 15.88 8.23
C THR A 190 6.17 16.11 7.91
N MET A 191 5.31 15.11 8.11
CA MET A 191 3.88 15.22 7.86
C MET A 191 3.22 16.18 8.86
N ASN A 192 2.33 17.03 8.35
CA ASN A 192 1.43 17.80 9.20
C ASN A 192 0.31 16.92 9.77
N GLU A 193 -0.49 17.44 10.70
CA GLU A 193 -1.53 16.69 11.40
C GLU A 193 -2.60 16.11 10.44
N TYR A 194 -2.96 16.86 9.40
CA TYR A 194 -3.92 16.40 8.39
C TYR A 194 -3.36 15.25 7.56
N GLU A 195 -2.14 15.38 7.04
CA GLU A 195 -1.46 14.33 6.27
C GLU A 195 -1.29 13.06 7.09
N MET A 196 -0.89 13.21 8.35
CA MET A 196 -0.77 12.09 9.29
C MET A 196 -2.11 11.38 9.50
N SER A 197 -3.19 12.15 9.70
CA SER A 197 -4.53 11.60 9.87
C SER A 197 -4.98 10.83 8.64
N GLN A 198 -4.75 11.35 7.44
CA GLN A 198 -5.05 10.64 6.19
C GLN A 198 -4.26 9.36 6.06
N HIS A 199 -2.96 9.40 6.35
CA HIS A 199 -2.10 8.22 6.31
C HIS A 199 -2.57 7.13 7.28
N ILE A 200 -2.91 7.49 8.51
CA ILE A 200 -3.46 6.56 9.52
C ILE A 200 -4.79 5.97 9.03
N MET A 201 -5.67 6.77 8.42
CA MET A 201 -6.95 6.29 7.88
C MET A 201 -6.73 5.26 6.76
N GLN A 202 -5.80 5.50 5.85
CA GLN A 202 -5.45 4.55 4.79
C GLN A 202 -4.96 3.21 5.38
N MET A 203 -4.07 3.24 6.38
CA MET A 203 -3.60 2.03 7.03
C MET A 203 -4.73 1.28 7.75
N LYS A 204 -5.60 1.99 8.47
CA LYS A 204 -6.79 1.40 9.11
C LYS A 204 -7.71 0.74 8.09
N GLN A 205 -7.91 1.36 6.95
CA GLN A 205 -8.73 0.80 5.87
C GLN A 205 -8.12 -0.51 5.35
N ARG A 206 -6.80 -0.56 5.09
CA ARG A 206 -6.13 -1.80 4.64
C ARG A 206 -6.25 -2.91 5.68
N ILE A 207 -6.08 -2.61 6.96
CA ILE A 207 -6.27 -3.58 8.05
C ILE A 207 -7.71 -4.10 8.06
N ALA A 208 -8.70 -3.23 7.94
CA ALA A 208 -10.11 -3.60 7.89
C ALA A 208 -10.41 -4.52 6.71
N GLU A 209 -9.93 -4.19 5.52
CA GLU A 209 -10.11 -5.01 4.30
C GLU A 209 -9.50 -6.41 4.44
N VAL A 210 -8.32 -6.54 5.04
CA VAL A 210 -7.71 -7.85 5.30
C VAL A 210 -8.55 -8.65 6.29
N ASN A 211 -8.97 -8.03 7.38
CA ASN A 211 -9.81 -8.68 8.40
C ASN A 211 -11.15 -9.14 7.80
N ASP A 212 -11.78 -8.29 6.99
CA ASP A 212 -13.06 -8.58 6.34
C ASP A 212 -12.93 -9.66 5.27
N PHE A 213 -11.85 -9.65 4.50
CA PHE A 213 -11.62 -10.64 3.46
C PHE A 213 -11.42 -12.05 4.05
N PHE A 214 -10.64 -12.17 5.11
CA PHE A 214 -10.36 -13.45 5.77
C PHE A 214 -11.35 -13.78 6.89
N LYS A 215 -12.27 -12.86 7.24
CA LYS A 215 -13.23 -13.02 8.36
C LYS A 215 -12.54 -13.34 9.68
N THR A 216 -11.39 -12.74 9.93
CA THR A 216 -10.54 -12.98 11.10
C THR A 216 -9.85 -11.69 11.51
N ARG A 217 -9.72 -11.44 12.80
CA ARG A 217 -8.90 -10.34 13.34
C ARG A 217 -7.49 -10.84 13.57
N PHE A 218 -6.53 -10.13 12.97
CA PHE A 218 -5.11 -10.47 13.08
C PHE A 218 -4.41 -9.60 14.12
N PRO A 219 -3.37 -10.12 14.79
CA PRO A 219 -2.42 -9.28 15.51
C PRO A 219 -1.81 -8.25 14.55
N VAL A 220 -1.73 -7.00 15.01
CA VAL A 220 -1.14 -5.89 14.26
C VAL A 220 0.11 -5.42 14.99
N TYR A 221 1.22 -5.37 14.28
CA TYR A 221 2.51 -4.87 14.77
C TYR A 221 2.84 -3.59 14.03
N ILE A 222 2.98 -2.50 14.74
CA ILE A 222 3.42 -1.22 14.18
C ILE A 222 4.93 -1.17 14.25
N ILE A 223 5.57 -0.93 13.10
CA ILE A 223 7.02 -0.87 12.96
C ILE A 223 7.41 0.53 12.50
N ILE A 224 8.25 1.18 13.26
CA ILE A 224 8.83 2.47 12.88
C ILE A 224 10.16 2.21 12.19
N THR A 225 10.22 2.51 10.89
CA THR A 225 11.40 2.36 10.05
C THR A 225 12.19 3.66 9.96
N LYS A 226 13.42 3.62 9.41
CA LYS A 226 14.30 4.78 9.24
C LYS A 226 14.54 5.56 10.54
N SER A 227 14.58 4.85 11.67
CA SER A 227 14.85 5.47 12.97
C SER A 227 16.28 6.01 13.09
N ASP A 228 17.17 5.56 12.23
CA ASP A 228 18.51 6.10 12.03
C ASP A 228 18.53 7.57 11.57
N MET A 229 17.40 8.09 11.07
CA MET A 229 17.24 9.51 10.75
C MET A 229 17.06 10.39 12.01
N LEU A 230 16.76 9.80 13.17
CA LEU A 230 16.74 10.54 14.43
C LEU A 230 18.17 10.89 14.86
N ALA A 231 18.39 12.15 15.17
CA ALA A 231 19.67 12.60 15.69
C ALA A 231 20.04 11.84 16.97
N GLY A 232 21.22 11.25 17.01
CA GLY A 232 21.72 10.48 18.16
C GLY A 232 21.27 9.00 18.18
N PHE A 233 20.38 8.55 17.29
CA PHE A 233 19.94 7.15 17.27
C PHE A 233 21.09 6.17 17.03
N SER A 234 21.88 6.39 15.99
CA SER A 234 23.02 5.52 15.66
C SER A 234 24.05 5.51 16.80
N GLN A 235 24.36 6.67 17.35
CA GLN A 235 25.28 6.83 18.48
C GLN A 235 24.76 6.12 19.75
N PHE A 236 23.45 6.17 19.99
CA PHE A 236 22.84 5.46 21.12
C PHE A 236 23.07 3.94 21.04
N TYR A 237 22.98 3.37 19.84
CA TYR A 237 23.12 1.92 19.62
C TYR A 237 24.56 1.46 19.34
N GLU A 238 25.49 2.37 19.10
CA GLU A 238 26.89 2.06 18.73
C GLU A 238 27.58 1.15 19.75
N THR A 239 27.34 1.40 21.02
CA THR A 239 27.96 0.65 22.14
C THR A 239 27.22 -0.61 22.51
N PHE A 240 26.12 -0.94 21.87
CA PHE A 240 25.36 -2.14 22.18
C PHE A 240 26.10 -3.38 21.66
N SER A 241 26.22 -4.41 22.49
CA SER A 241 26.67 -5.73 22.08
C SER A 241 25.71 -6.35 21.07
N HIS A 242 26.16 -7.37 20.34
CA HIS A 242 25.29 -8.08 19.38
C HIS A 242 24.00 -8.60 20.02
N LYS A 243 24.11 -9.21 21.22
CA LYS A 243 22.95 -9.71 21.98
C LYS A 243 21.96 -8.62 22.39
N GLU A 244 22.43 -7.42 22.69
CA GLU A 244 21.57 -6.30 23.04
C GLU A 244 20.84 -5.73 21.81
N ARG A 245 21.50 -5.76 20.65
CA ARG A 245 20.87 -5.31 19.38
C ARG A 245 19.82 -6.29 18.86
N GLU A 246 19.90 -7.56 19.24
CA GLU A 246 18.89 -8.59 18.91
C GLU A 246 17.61 -8.45 19.74
N GLN A 247 17.63 -7.69 20.82
CA GLN A 247 16.44 -7.48 21.64
C GLN A 247 15.46 -6.57 20.93
N ALA A 248 14.17 -6.94 20.99
CA ALA A 248 13.11 -6.09 20.46
C ALA A 248 13.04 -4.79 21.28
N PHE A 249 13.13 -3.65 20.59
CA PHE A 249 12.91 -2.34 21.16
C PHE A 249 11.48 -1.87 20.82
N GLY A 250 10.61 -1.86 21.82
CA GLY A 250 9.21 -1.52 21.61
C GLY A 250 8.31 -1.93 22.78
N ILE A 251 7.01 -1.88 22.54
CA ILE A 251 5.95 -2.17 23.50
C ILE A 251 5.11 -3.32 22.96
N THR A 252 4.73 -4.26 23.81
CA THR A 252 3.85 -5.37 23.45
C THR A 252 2.64 -5.37 24.39
N PHE A 253 1.45 -5.37 23.82
CA PHE A 253 0.19 -5.45 24.55
C PHE A 253 -0.31 -6.90 24.60
N SER A 254 -0.95 -7.26 25.69
CA SER A 254 -1.55 -8.59 25.83
C SER A 254 -2.78 -8.73 24.92
N LYS A 255 -3.17 -9.98 24.60
CA LYS A 255 -4.41 -10.23 23.87
C LYS A 255 -5.64 -9.82 24.68
N VAL A 256 -5.56 -9.89 26.00
CA VAL A 256 -6.65 -9.51 26.90
C VAL A 256 -6.92 -8.02 26.80
N ASP A 257 -5.88 -7.19 26.90
CA ASP A 257 -5.97 -5.74 26.77
C ASP A 257 -6.54 -5.33 25.39
N SER A 258 -6.16 -6.08 24.34
CA SER A 258 -6.66 -5.84 22.98
C SER A 258 -8.16 -6.12 22.84
N VAL A 259 -8.68 -7.14 23.52
CA VAL A 259 -10.10 -7.52 23.47
C VAL A 259 -10.95 -6.55 24.29
N GLN A 260 -10.45 -6.11 25.45
CA GLN A 260 -11.15 -5.20 26.35
C GLN A 260 -11.09 -3.73 25.91
N GLY A 261 -10.30 -3.40 24.89
CA GLY A 261 -10.12 -2.02 24.40
C GLY A 261 -9.24 -1.16 25.31
N GLU A 262 -8.52 -1.75 26.26
CA GLU A 262 -7.69 -1.08 27.25
C GLU A 262 -6.31 -0.67 26.74
N ILE A 263 -5.96 -1.01 25.48
CA ILE A 263 -4.65 -0.67 24.87
C ILE A 263 -4.37 0.83 24.99
N LEU A 264 -5.35 1.69 24.74
CA LEU A 264 -5.14 3.14 24.78
C LEU A 264 -4.84 3.64 26.20
N THR A 265 -5.41 3.00 27.21
CA THR A 265 -5.21 3.33 28.63
C THR A 265 -3.78 2.94 29.04
N HIS A 266 -3.32 1.77 28.63
CA HIS A 266 -2.00 1.26 28.98
C HIS A 266 -0.88 1.84 28.11
N PHE A 267 -1.20 2.30 26.88
CA PHE A 267 -0.19 2.82 25.94
C PHE A 267 0.64 3.95 26.55
N SER A 268 0.01 4.92 27.18
CA SER A 268 0.72 6.08 27.75
C SER A 268 1.70 5.67 28.83
N GLU A 269 1.32 4.71 29.67
CA GLU A 269 2.18 4.20 30.74
C GLU A 269 3.34 3.37 30.18
N GLU A 270 3.09 2.45 29.26
CA GLU A 270 4.11 1.63 28.63
C GLU A 270 5.10 2.48 27.82
N PHE A 271 4.60 3.49 27.11
CA PHE A 271 5.44 4.44 26.38
C PHE A 271 6.30 5.28 27.31
N ARG A 272 5.76 5.70 28.47
CA ARG A 272 6.51 6.39 29.50
C ARG A 272 7.63 5.53 30.06
N GLN A 273 7.37 4.25 30.34
CA GLN A 273 8.38 3.30 30.81
C GLN A 273 9.49 3.08 29.77
N LEU A 274 9.10 2.95 28.47
CA LEU A 274 10.05 2.83 27.38
C LEU A 274 10.97 4.05 27.31
N THR A 275 10.41 5.25 27.30
CA THR A 275 11.21 6.51 27.28
C THR A 275 12.11 6.67 28.50
N GLN A 276 11.64 6.30 29.69
CA GLN A 276 12.47 6.30 30.91
C GLN A 276 13.63 5.30 30.83
N SER A 277 13.41 4.13 30.22
CA SER A 277 14.47 3.15 30.04
C SER A 277 15.58 3.67 29.13
N VAL A 278 15.22 4.35 28.05
CA VAL A 278 16.19 5.03 27.15
C VAL A 278 16.96 6.12 27.88
N THR A 279 16.25 7.01 28.58
CA THR A 279 16.87 8.11 29.35
C THR A 279 17.84 7.57 30.42
N ARG A 280 17.43 6.53 31.16
CA ARG A 280 18.31 5.89 32.16
C ARG A 280 19.60 5.39 31.53
N ARG A 281 19.52 4.76 30.36
CA ARG A 281 20.68 4.23 29.66
C ARG A 281 21.58 5.34 29.12
N GLN A 282 21.02 6.46 28.67
CA GLN A 282 21.80 7.65 28.31
C GLN A 282 22.61 8.18 29.49
N TRP A 283 21.99 8.32 30.67
CA TRP A 283 22.66 8.77 31.88
C TRP A 283 23.77 7.83 32.33
N GLN A 284 23.54 6.51 32.22
CA GLN A 284 24.59 5.52 32.53
C GLN A 284 25.82 5.68 31.62
N ARG A 285 25.62 6.01 30.34
CA ARG A 285 26.74 6.26 29.42
C ARG A 285 27.51 7.52 29.77
N ILE A 286 26.84 8.63 30.00
CA ILE A 286 27.47 9.91 30.36
C ILE A 286 28.29 9.78 31.65
N SER A 287 27.88 8.90 32.56
CA SER A 287 28.60 8.69 33.83
C SER A 287 29.80 7.71 33.72
N LEU A 288 29.97 7.08 32.56
CA LEU A 288 31.10 6.17 32.28
C LEU A 288 32.22 6.82 31.43
N GLU A 289 31.91 7.99 30.82
CA GLU A 289 32.88 8.87 30.16
C GLU A 289 33.46 9.87 31.15
#